data_5d3c94fe5d6cad9be32bbc7a6e89cfa7
#
_entry.id   5d3c94fe5d6cad9be32bbc7a6e89cfa7
#
_cell.length_a   1.000
_cell.length_b   1.000
_cell.length_c   1.000
_cell.angle_alpha   90.00
_cell.angle_beta   90.00
_cell.angle_gamma   90.00
#
_symmetry.space_group_name_H-M   'P 1'
#
loop_
_entity.id
_entity.type
_entity.pdbx_description
1 polymer ?
#
loop_
_entity_poly.entity_id
_entity_poly.type
_entity_poly.pdbx_seq_one_letter_code
_entity_poly.pdbx_strand_id
1 'polypeptide(L)'
;EVAIDFTHPDVVMDDIRWCISHAVHTVVGTTGISPENLQEIEKLLSDEGHESNVIVAPNFALGAVLMQRFAAQAVRYLPAVEIIELHHDQKADAPSGTSVATVRRIQEERGDGWRGPLGESLEGVRGGDVDGIRVHSIRLPGLVAHQEVIFGGQGQTLTIRHDSTDRSSFMPGVLMAARAVMIRPGLTVGLEPLLDLPPLP
;
A
#
# COMPACT_ATOMS: atom_id res chain seq x y z
N GLU A 1 -18.16 8.84 17.47
CA GLU A 1 -18.64 7.95 16.39
C GLU A 1 -17.56 7.74 15.35
N VAL A 2 -17.60 6.62 14.60
CA VAL A 2 -16.63 6.29 13.55
C VAL A 2 -17.37 5.91 12.27
N ALA A 3 -17.06 6.59 11.17
CA ALA A 3 -17.45 6.19 9.83
C ALA A 3 -16.34 5.36 9.18
N ILE A 4 -16.73 4.38 8.38
CA ILE A 4 -15.79 3.56 7.58
C ILE A 4 -16.21 3.70 6.12
N ASP A 5 -15.33 4.29 5.31
CA ASP A 5 -15.59 4.62 3.92
C ASP A 5 -14.83 3.69 2.96
N PHE A 6 -15.59 2.99 2.10
CA PHE A 6 -15.13 2.21 0.95
C PHE A 6 -16.00 2.53 -0.26
N THR A 7 -16.26 3.80 -0.49
CA THR A 7 -17.12 4.30 -1.56
C THR A 7 -16.36 4.42 -2.90
N HIS A 8 -16.36 5.59 -3.51
CA HIS A 8 -15.74 5.85 -4.80
C HIS A 8 -14.83 7.10 -4.73
N PRO A 9 -13.75 7.19 -5.50
CA PRO A 9 -12.87 8.37 -5.53
C PRO A 9 -13.57 9.70 -5.76
N ASP A 10 -14.67 9.70 -6.52
CA ASP A 10 -15.41 10.93 -6.86
C ASP A 10 -16.24 11.50 -5.68
N VAL A 11 -16.51 10.70 -4.64
CA VAL A 11 -17.38 11.12 -3.52
C VAL A 11 -16.64 11.13 -2.17
N VAL A 12 -15.57 10.39 -2.03
CA VAL A 12 -14.87 10.17 -0.76
C VAL A 12 -14.45 11.47 -0.07
N MET A 13 -14.04 12.50 -0.82
CA MET A 13 -13.65 13.78 -0.23
C MET A 13 -14.86 14.54 0.36
N ASP A 14 -16.03 14.44 -0.24
CA ASP A 14 -17.25 15.03 0.30
C ASP A 14 -17.67 14.32 1.59
N ASP A 15 -17.57 12.97 1.62
CA ASP A 15 -17.84 12.17 2.82
C ASP A 15 -16.87 12.53 3.96
N ILE A 16 -15.57 12.70 3.67
CA ILE A 16 -14.57 13.12 4.66
C ILE A 16 -14.87 14.52 5.20
N ARG A 17 -15.16 15.51 4.33
CA ARG A 17 -15.51 16.87 4.74
C ARG A 17 -16.74 16.88 5.65
N TRP A 18 -17.76 16.11 5.28
CA TRP A 18 -18.96 15.98 6.09
C TRP A 18 -18.66 15.39 7.46
N CYS A 19 -17.91 14.29 7.51
CA CYS A 19 -17.53 13.65 8.77
C CYS A 19 -16.73 14.59 9.69
N ILE A 20 -15.75 15.31 9.14
CA ILE A 20 -14.96 16.28 9.92
C ILE A 20 -15.86 17.36 10.50
N SER A 21 -16.75 17.96 9.68
CA SER A 21 -17.65 19.04 10.13
C SER A 21 -18.68 18.59 11.18
N HIS A 22 -18.90 17.28 11.32
CA HIS A 22 -19.85 16.70 12.28
C HIS A 22 -19.17 15.95 13.45
N ALA A 23 -17.86 16.15 13.65
CA ALA A 23 -17.08 15.49 14.69
C ALA A 23 -17.14 13.94 14.63
N VAL A 24 -17.18 13.37 13.43
CA VAL A 24 -17.17 11.93 13.18
C VAL A 24 -15.75 11.52 12.75
N HIS A 25 -15.12 10.62 13.50
CA HIS A 25 -13.86 10.01 13.08
C HIS A 25 -14.06 9.18 11.82
N THR A 26 -13.07 9.15 10.91
CA THR A 26 -13.25 8.49 9.62
C THR A 26 -12.08 7.56 9.29
N VAL A 27 -12.39 6.34 8.88
CA VAL A 27 -11.45 5.37 8.31
C VAL A 27 -11.75 5.22 6.83
N VAL A 28 -10.80 5.55 5.99
CA VAL A 28 -10.95 5.60 4.54
C VAL A 28 -10.14 4.51 3.86
N GLY A 29 -10.82 3.63 3.15
CA GLY A 29 -10.25 2.58 2.30
C GLY A 29 -10.42 2.84 0.81
N THR A 30 -11.15 3.87 0.46
CA THR A 30 -11.31 4.31 -0.93
C THR A 30 -9.96 4.74 -1.49
N THR A 31 -9.59 4.22 -2.65
CA THR A 31 -8.34 4.55 -3.36
C THR A 31 -8.47 5.85 -4.14
N GLY A 32 -7.34 6.41 -4.59
CA GLY A 32 -7.34 7.61 -5.45
C GLY A 32 -7.29 8.94 -4.69
N ILE A 33 -7.07 8.94 -3.37
CA ILE A 33 -6.80 10.15 -2.60
C ILE A 33 -5.41 10.68 -2.98
N SER A 34 -5.36 11.88 -3.54
CA SER A 34 -4.14 12.53 -3.99
C SER A 34 -3.36 13.17 -2.82
N PRO A 35 -2.08 13.54 -3.02
CA PRO A 35 -1.33 14.33 -2.03
C PRO A 35 -2.02 15.64 -1.68
N GLU A 36 -2.65 16.31 -2.65
CA GLU A 36 -3.40 17.56 -2.42
C GLU A 36 -4.62 17.31 -1.54
N ASN A 37 -5.33 16.19 -1.75
CA ASN A 37 -6.44 15.78 -0.89
C ASN A 37 -5.97 15.52 0.55
N LEU A 38 -4.82 14.88 0.74
CA LEU A 38 -4.25 14.66 2.08
C LEU A 38 -3.92 15.98 2.78
N GLN A 39 -3.34 16.95 2.06
CA GLN A 39 -3.07 18.29 2.59
C GLN A 39 -4.37 19.03 2.95
N GLU A 40 -5.42 18.88 2.14
CA GLU A 40 -6.74 19.44 2.45
C GLU A 40 -7.31 18.84 3.75
N ILE A 41 -7.24 17.52 3.91
CA ILE A 41 -7.69 16.83 5.14
C ILE A 41 -6.91 17.32 6.36
N GLU A 42 -5.58 17.43 6.27
CA GLU A 42 -4.75 17.95 7.35
C GLU A 42 -5.16 19.38 7.76
N LYS A 43 -5.41 20.23 6.76
CA LYS A 43 -5.87 21.60 6.99
C LYS A 43 -7.23 21.62 7.68
N LEU A 44 -8.20 20.85 7.20
CA LEU A 44 -9.53 20.76 7.81
C LEU A 44 -9.45 20.29 9.27
N LEU A 45 -8.59 19.32 9.57
CA LEU A 45 -8.40 18.81 10.93
C LEU A 45 -7.64 19.78 11.86
N SER A 46 -6.83 20.69 11.29
CA SER A 46 -6.10 21.69 12.06
C SER A 46 -6.91 22.95 12.34
N ASP A 47 -7.99 23.20 11.63
CA ASP A 47 -8.87 24.33 11.88
C ASP A 47 -9.53 24.19 13.26
N GLU A 48 -9.70 25.29 13.98
CA GLU A 48 -10.15 25.29 15.37
C GLU A 48 -11.51 24.64 15.55
N GLY A 49 -11.61 23.71 16.49
CA GLY A 49 -12.87 23.09 16.95
C GLY A 49 -13.21 21.74 16.32
N HIS A 50 -12.37 21.16 15.49
CA HIS A 50 -12.62 19.81 14.99
C HIS A 50 -12.08 18.75 15.98
N GLU A 51 -13.00 17.91 16.49
CA GLU A 51 -12.69 16.81 17.43
C GLU A 51 -12.58 15.46 16.70
N SER A 52 -12.52 15.47 15.37
CA SER A 52 -12.44 14.25 14.56
C SER A 52 -11.00 13.93 14.15
N ASN A 53 -10.76 12.67 13.86
CA ASN A 53 -9.50 12.17 13.32
C ASN A 53 -9.79 11.38 12.04
N VAL A 54 -8.82 11.30 11.14
CA VAL A 54 -8.95 10.57 9.88
C VAL A 54 -7.79 9.60 9.71
N ILE A 55 -8.09 8.36 9.32
CA ILE A 55 -7.12 7.38 8.87
C ILE A 55 -7.42 7.05 7.41
N VAL A 56 -6.47 7.34 6.52
CA VAL A 56 -6.52 6.98 5.10
C VAL A 56 -5.57 5.82 4.84
N ALA A 57 -6.07 4.66 4.46
CA ALA A 57 -5.21 3.51 4.17
C ALA A 57 -5.53 2.91 2.81
N PRO A 58 -4.58 2.95 1.86
CA PRO A 58 -4.78 2.39 0.52
C PRO A 58 -4.84 0.85 0.51
N ASN A 59 -4.45 0.21 1.62
CA ASN A 59 -4.50 -1.23 1.79
C ASN A 59 -4.69 -1.60 3.26
N PHE A 60 -5.70 -2.42 3.54
CA PHE A 60 -6.03 -2.92 4.89
C PHE A 60 -5.52 -4.34 5.16
N ALA A 61 -4.89 -5.01 4.19
CA ALA A 61 -4.27 -6.32 4.40
C ALA A 61 -2.97 -6.16 5.20
N LEU A 62 -2.98 -6.51 6.48
CA LEU A 62 -1.81 -6.38 7.36
C LEU A 62 -0.58 -7.13 6.81
N GLY A 63 -0.78 -8.31 6.22
CA GLY A 63 0.30 -9.07 5.59
C GLY A 63 0.94 -8.32 4.41
N ALA A 64 0.18 -7.57 3.62
CA ALA A 64 0.72 -6.75 2.54
C ALA A 64 1.55 -5.57 3.09
N VAL A 65 1.10 -4.92 4.16
CA VAL A 65 1.84 -3.85 4.83
C VAL A 65 3.16 -4.37 5.40
N LEU A 66 3.14 -5.53 6.06
CA LEU A 66 4.35 -6.18 6.59
C LEU A 66 5.29 -6.61 5.47
N MET A 67 4.77 -7.19 4.37
CA MET A 67 5.57 -7.55 3.20
C MET A 67 6.31 -6.33 2.63
N GLN A 68 5.65 -5.19 2.44
CA GLN A 68 6.26 -3.95 1.96
C GLN A 68 7.37 -3.47 2.90
N ARG A 69 7.12 -3.49 4.20
CA ARG A 69 8.11 -3.10 5.20
C ARG A 69 9.34 -4.01 5.18
N PHE A 70 9.13 -5.33 5.18
CA PHE A 70 10.24 -6.29 5.15
C PHE A 70 11.00 -6.23 3.83
N ALA A 71 10.33 -5.96 2.72
CA ALA A 71 10.97 -5.74 1.43
C ALA A 71 11.89 -4.51 1.45
N ALA A 72 11.44 -3.41 2.05
CA ALA A 72 12.26 -2.21 2.24
C ALA A 72 13.49 -2.46 3.12
N GLN A 73 13.38 -3.32 4.13
CA GLN A 73 14.56 -3.74 4.91
C GLN A 73 15.51 -4.63 4.12
N ALA A 74 14.96 -5.62 3.39
CA ALA A 74 15.76 -6.63 2.69
C ALA A 74 16.60 -6.03 1.56
N VAL A 75 16.09 -5.01 0.84
CA VAL A 75 16.78 -4.41 -0.30
C VAL A 75 18.11 -3.74 0.06
N ARG A 76 18.30 -3.32 1.30
CA ARG A 76 19.57 -2.77 1.80
C ARG A 76 20.73 -3.79 1.75
N TYR A 77 20.40 -5.07 1.83
CA TYR A 77 21.36 -6.18 1.85
C TYR A 77 21.35 -6.98 0.54
N LEU A 78 20.22 -7.01 -0.16
CA LEU A 78 20.01 -7.73 -1.42
C LEU A 78 19.39 -6.76 -2.46
N PRO A 79 20.21 -5.93 -3.12
CA PRO A 79 19.72 -4.85 -3.99
C PRO A 79 19.14 -5.32 -5.33
N ALA A 80 19.37 -6.59 -5.72
CA ALA A 80 18.75 -7.19 -6.89
C ALA A 80 17.35 -7.68 -6.53
N VAL A 81 16.30 -7.08 -7.12
CA VAL A 81 14.91 -7.37 -6.78
C VAL A 81 14.01 -7.34 -8.00
N GLU A 82 13.07 -8.27 -8.07
CA GLU A 82 11.94 -8.29 -9.01
C GLU A 82 10.65 -8.60 -8.24
N ILE A 83 9.52 -8.16 -8.78
CA ILE A 83 8.20 -8.34 -8.16
C ILE A 83 7.29 -9.13 -9.11
N ILE A 84 6.55 -10.10 -8.57
CA ILE A 84 5.46 -10.79 -9.27
C ILE A 84 4.18 -10.47 -8.52
N GLU A 85 3.18 -9.92 -9.21
CA GLU A 85 1.85 -9.71 -8.65
C GLU A 85 0.79 -10.48 -9.43
N LEU A 86 -0.15 -11.08 -8.72
CA LEU A 86 -1.16 -11.94 -9.31
C LEU A 86 -2.54 -11.55 -8.80
N HIS A 87 -3.47 -11.29 -9.72
CA HIS A 87 -4.83 -10.91 -9.38
C HIS A 87 -5.85 -11.64 -10.29
N HIS A 88 -7.11 -11.51 -9.88
CA HIS A 88 -8.23 -12.00 -10.69
C HIS A 88 -8.24 -11.33 -12.08
N ASP A 89 -8.84 -11.99 -13.04
CA ASP A 89 -8.90 -11.60 -14.45
C ASP A 89 -9.70 -10.31 -14.71
N GLN A 90 -10.53 -9.87 -13.76
CA GLN A 90 -11.31 -8.61 -13.85
C GLN A 90 -10.56 -7.37 -13.38
N LYS A 91 -9.33 -7.49 -12.87
CA LYS A 91 -8.53 -6.34 -12.44
C LYS A 91 -7.92 -5.64 -13.64
N ALA A 92 -8.38 -4.41 -13.91
CA ALA A 92 -8.02 -3.63 -15.10
C ALA A 92 -6.60 -3.03 -15.04
N ASP A 93 -6.17 -2.56 -13.85
CA ASP A 93 -4.85 -1.96 -13.68
C ASP A 93 -3.75 -3.02 -13.61
N ALA A 94 -2.63 -2.78 -14.29
CA ALA A 94 -1.40 -3.54 -14.24
C ALA A 94 -0.20 -2.59 -14.44
N PRO A 95 0.78 -2.56 -13.52
CA PRO A 95 0.79 -3.31 -12.26
C PRO A 95 -0.22 -2.77 -11.26
N SER A 96 -0.50 -3.56 -10.20
CA SER A 96 -1.41 -3.17 -9.13
C SER A 96 -0.87 -1.97 -8.34
N GLY A 97 -1.78 -1.16 -7.77
CA GLY A 97 -1.38 -0.05 -6.89
C GLY A 97 -0.51 -0.49 -5.72
N THR A 98 -0.77 -1.69 -5.15
CA THR A 98 0.08 -2.26 -4.09
C THR A 98 1.49 -2.54 -4.59
N SER A 99 1.65 -3.05 -5.81
CA SER A 99 2.99 -3.31 -6.37
C SER A 99 3.75 -2.04 -6.66
N VAL A 100 3.08 -1.00 -7.18
CA VAL A 100 3.69 0.33 -7.37
C VAL A 100 4.12 0.92 -6.02
N ALA A 101 3.28 0.82 -4.99
CA ALA A 101 3.63 1.27 -3.64
C ALA A 101 4.81 0.48 -3.06
N THR A 102 4.89 -0.84 -3.31
CA THR A 102 6.03 -1.68 -2.92
C THR A 102 7.31 -1.22 -3.60
N VAL A 103 7.27 -0.95 -4.90
CA VAL A 103 8.43 -0.41 -5.65
C VAL A 103 8.91 0.89 -5.02
N ARG A 104 8.02 1.85 -4.79
CA ARG A 104 8.38 3.15 -4.17
C ARG A 104 9.05 2.96 -2.82
N ARG A 105 8.47 2.10 -1.98
CA ARG A 105 9.01 1.80 -0.65
C ARG A 105 10.40 1.15 -0.70
N ILE A 106 10.63 0.26 -1.65
CA ILE A 106 11.94 -0.35 -1.89
C ILE A 106 12.93 0.72 -2.37
N GLN A 107 12.54 1.62 -3.26
CA GLN A 107 13.41 2.67 -3.80
C GLN A 107 13.86 3.69 -2.75
N GLU A 108 13.03 3.99 -1.74
CA GLU A 108 13.39 4.86 -0.61
C GLU A 108 14.59 4.32 0.18
N GLU A 109 14.76 2.98 0.21
CA GLU A 109 15.78 2.29 0.98
C GLU A 109 16.91 1.68 0.14
N ARG A 110 16.71 1.65 -1.19
CA ARG A 110 17.66 1.06 -2.14
C ARG A 110 18.75 2.06 -2.48
N GLY A 111 20.01 1.70 -2.18
CA GLY A 111 21.18 2.44 -2.64
C GLY A 111 21.39 2.33 -4.16
N ASP A 112 22.62 2.33 -4.64
CA ASP A 112 22.98 2.09 -6.04
C ASP A 112 22.44 0.73 -6.49
N GLY A 113 21.25 0.77 -7.12
CA GLY A 113 20.47 -0.42 -7.39
C GLY A 113 21.08 -1.30 -8.49
N TRP A 114 21.01 -2.60 -8.28
CA TRP A 114 21.25 -3.58 -9.34
C TRP A 114 20.30 -3.32 -10.53
N ARG A 115 20.85 -3.41 -11.73
CA ARG A 115 20.07 -3.40 -12.97
C ARG A 115 20.34 -4.72 -13.69
N GLY A 116 19.28 -5.48 -13.91
CA GLY A 116 19.35 -6.74 -14.63
C GLY A 116 19.78 -6.60 -16.09
N PRO A 117 19.96 -7.72 -16.79
CA PRO A 117 20.21 -7.72 -18.23
C PRO A 117 19.16 -6.92 -18.97
N LEU A 118 19.59 -6.08 -19.93
CA LEU A 118 18.68 -5.24 -20.73
C LEU A 118 18.15 -5.96 -21.98
N GLY A 119 18.79 -7.09 -22.38
CA GLY A 119 18.42 -7.83 -23.59
C GLY A 119 17.21 -8.75 -23.35
N GLU A 120 16.23 -8.69 -24.27
CA GLU A 120 15.08 -9.59 -24.33
C GLU A 120 15.05 -10.26 -25.70
N SER A 121 14.80 -11.57 -25.75
CA SER A 121 14.58 -12.30 -27.02
C SER A 121 13.16 -12.10 -27.55
N LEU A 122 12.24 -11.72 -26.68
CA LEU A 122 10.86 -11.34 -26.98
C LEU A 122 10.53 -10.13 -26.11
N GLU A 123 10.01 -9.08 -26.74
CA GLU A 123 9.66 -7.83 -26.06
C GLU A 123 8.65 -8.06 -24.91
N GLY A 124 8.93 -7.49 -23.74
CA GLY A 124 8.08 -7.54 -22.57
C GLY A 124 8.16 -8.82 -21.75
N VAL A 125 8.97 -9.82 -22.17
CA VAL A 125 9.10 -11.10 -21.43
C VAL A 125 9.68 -10.91 -20.03
N ARG A 126 10.43 -9.82 -19.79
CA ARG A 126 11.00 -9.44 -18.50
C ARG A 126 10.08 -8.55 -17.66
N GLY A 127 8.78 -8.49 -17.99
CA GLY A 127 7.82 -7.63 -17.30
C GLY A 127 8.02 -6.13 -17.57
N GLY A 128 7.23 -5.30 -16.88
CA GLY A 128 7.33 -3.84 -16.94
C GLY A 128 8.46 -3.31 -16.06
N ASP A 129 9.12 -2.24 -16.48
CA ASP A 129 10.04 -1.49 -15.63
C ASP A 129 9.28 -0.40 -14.86
N VAL A 130 9.34 -0.46 -13.54
CA VAL A 130 8.80 0.56 -12.64
C VAL A 130 9.95 1.09 -11.81
N ASP A 131 10.41 2.29 -12.13
CA ASP A 131 11.52 2.96 -11.44
C ASP A 131 12.77 2.05 -11.27
N GLY A 132 13.11 1.24 -12.29
CA GLY A 132 14.26 0.36 -12.29
C GLY A 132 14.08 -0.97 -11.54
N ILE A 133 12.86 -1.32 -11.19
CA ILE A 133 12.45 -2.64 -10.68
C ILE A 133 11.52 -3.32 -11.67
N ARG A 134 11.79 -4.56 -12.02
CA ARG A 134 10.90 -5.34 -12.90
C ARG A 134 9.69 -5.84 -12.12
N VAL A 135 8.50 -5.58 -12.70
CA VAL A 135 7.22 -6.03 -12.15
C VAL A 135 6.51 -6.88 -13.18
N HIS A 136 6.13 -8.08 -12.77
CA HIS A 136 5.40 -9.07 -13.59
C HIS A 136 3.96 -9.15 -13.10
N SER A 137 3.00 -8.88 -13.98
CA SER A 137 1.58 -8.88 -13.62
C SER A 137 0.88 -10.08 -14.22
N ILE A 138 0.26 -10.92 -13.38
CA ILE A 138 -0.51 -12.10 -13.80
C ILE A 138 -2.00 -11.83 -13.53
N ARG A 139 -2.86 -12.15 -14.50
CA ARG A 139 -4.32 -12.04 -14.43
C ARG A 139 -4.94 -13.37 -14.81
N LEU A 140 -5.52 -14.08 -13.82
CA LEU A 140 -6.14 -15.39 -14.02
C LEU A 140 -7.40 -15.56 -13.16
N PRO A 141 -8.41 -16.30 -13.65
CA PRO A 141 -9.53 -16.75 -12.82
C PRO A 141 -9.03 -17.57 -11.63
N GLY A 142 -9.67 -17.41 -10.46
CA GLY A 142 -9.32 -18.14 -9.23
C GLY A 142 -8.29 -17.42 -8.35
N LEU A 143 -7.60 -16.41 -8.86
CA LEU A 143 -6.74 -15.54 -8.04
C LEU A 143 -7.58 -14.45 -7.35
N VAL A 144 -7.09 -13.95 -6.22
CA VAL A 144 -7.67 -12.78 -5.52
C VAL A 144 -6.69 -11.62 -5.57
N ALA A 145 -5.69 -11.61 -4.67
CA ALA A 145 -4.63 -10.62 -4.66
C ALA A 145 -3.38 -11.21 -4.00
N HIS A 146 -2.32 -11.32 -4.76
CA HIS A 146 -1.07 -11.95 -4.33
C HIS A 146 0.12 -11.13 -4.80
N GLN A 147 1.19 -11.13 -4.02
CA GLN A 147 2.45 -10.52 -4.43
C GLN A 147 3.64 -11.27 -3.86
N GLU A 148 4.65 -11.48 -4.71
CA GLU A 148 5.97 -11.95 -4.33
C GLU A 148 7.00 -10.86 -4.60
N VAL A 149 7.88 -10.61 -3.64
CA VAL A 149 9.07 -9.79 -3.79
C VAL A 149 10.27 -10.72 -3.69
N ILE A 150 11.00 -10.86 -4.78
CA ILE A 150 12.09 -11.82 -4.92
C ILE A 150 13.41 -11.04 -4.96
N PHE A 151 14.26 -11.31 -4.00
CA PHE A 151 15.61 -10.73 -3.89
C PHE A 151 16.67 -11.76 -4.28
N GLY A 152 17.68 -11.30 -5.01
CA GLY A 152 18.81 -12.10 -5.43
C GLY A 152 20.13 -11.63 -4.81
N GLY A 153 20.99 -12.57 -4.48
CA GLY A 153 22.36 -12.35 -4.03
C GLY A 153 23.27 -13.49 -4.45
N GLN A 154 24.57 -13.37 -4.21
CA GLN A 154 25.52 -14.40 -4.58
C GLN A 154 25.20 -15.71 -3.83
N GLY A 155 24.81 -16.73 -4.58
CA GLY A 155 24.50 -18.06 -4.04
C GLY A 155 23.20 -18.15 -3.23
N GLN A 156 22.33 -17.13 -3.26
CA GLN A 156 21.09 -17.12 -2.46
C GLN A 156 19.98 -16.31 -3.11
N THR A 157 18.76 -16.62 -2.74
CA THR A 157 17.56 -15.80 -2.98
C THR A 157 16.77 -15.66 -1.69
N LEU A 158 16.05 -14.57 -1.54
CA LEU A 158 15.04 -14.36 -0.51
C LEU A 158 13.72 -14.02 -1.20
N THR A 159 12.63 -14.70 -0.84
CA THR A 159 11.29 -14.38 -1.33
C THR A 159 10.39 -14.00 -0.14
N ILE A 160 9.75 -12.86 -0.24
CA ILE A 160 8.70 -12.42 0.68
C ILE A 160 7.39 -12.45 -0.09
N ARG A 161 6.43 -13.27 0.37
CA ARG A 161 5.14 -13.45 -0.29
C ARG A 161 3.98 -13.13 0.64
N HIS A 162 2.98 -12.47 0.09
CA HIS A 162 1.67 -12.27 0.71
C HIS A 162 0.56 -12.74 -0.24
N ASP A 163 -0.38 -13.49 0.31
CA ASP A 163 -1.56 -13.99 -0.39
C ASP A 163 -2.83 -13.55 0.35
N SER A 164 -3.66 -12.75 -0.30
CA SER A 164 -5.07 -12.57 0.08
C SER A 164 -5.91 -13.56 -0.70
N THR A 165 -6.46 -14.53 -0.01
CA THR A 165 -7.31 -15.59 -0.61
C THR A 165 -8.79 -15.26 -0.55
N ASP A 166 -9.15 -14.26 0.30
CA ASP A 166 -10.52 -13.78 0.49
C ASP A 166 -10.50 -12.32 0.99
N ARG A 167 -11.58 -11.57 0.73
CA ARG A 167 -11.72 -10.16 1.17
C ARG A 167 -11.76 -9.99 2.68
N SER A 168 -12.06 -11.03 3.44
CA SER A 168 -11.98 -11.02 4.91
C SER A 168 -10.57 -10.71 5.42
N SER A 169 -9.52 -10.91 4.61
CA SER A 169 -8.14 -10.53 4.91
C SER A 169 -7.96 -9.04 5.24
N PHE A 170 -8.87 -8.17 4.80
CA PHE A 170 -8.85 -6.74 5.12
C PHE A 170 -9.44 -6.41 6.50
N MET A 171 -10.32 -7.26 7.03
CA MET A 171 -11.10 -6.95 8.24
C MET A 171 -10.25 -6.70 9.50
N PRO A 172 -9.18 -7.45 9.77
CA PRO A 172 -8.29 -7.14 10.90
C PRO A 172 -7.70 -5.73 10.84
N GLY A 173 -7.27 -5.27 9.65
CA GLY A 173 -6.75 -3.92 9.45
C GLY A 173 -7.82 -2.85 9.58
N VAL A 174 -9.02 -3.08 9.06
CA VAL A 174 -10.17 -2.17 9.22
C VAL A 174 -10.52 -1.99 10.71
N LEU A 175 -10.62 -3.08 11.46
CA LEU A 175 -10.91 -3.04 12.90
C LEU A 175 -9.79 -2.36 13.69
N MET A 176 -8.53 -2.58 13.31
CA MET A 176 -7.38 -1.88 13.91
C MET A 176 -7.49 -0.37 13.68
N ALA A 177 -7.73 0.07 12.45
CA ALA A 177 -7.89 1.47 12.10
C ALA A 177 -9.09 2.11 12.81
N ALA A 178 -10.25 1.42 12.85
CA ALA A 178 -11.44 1.92 13.52
C ALA A 178 -11.25 2.13 15.04
N ARG A 179 -10.42 1.33 15.68
CA ARG A 179 -10.05 1.52 17.10
C ARG A 179 -9.01 2.65 17.24
N ALA A 180 -8.03 2.70 16.37
CA ALA A 180 -6.95 3.66 16.45
C ALA A 180 -7.41 5.09 16.14
N VAL A 181 -8.35 5.29 15.20
CA VAL A 181 -8.84 6.61 14.81
C VAL A 181 -9.48 7.38 15.96
N MET A 182 -10.03 6.68 16.95
CA MET A 182 -10.65 7.32 18.12
C MET A 182 -9.64 7.96 19.08
N ILE A 183 -8.37 7.55 19.02
CA ILE A 183 -7.33 7.94 19.98
C ILE A 183 -6.07 8.52 19.32
N ARG A 184 -5.99 8.53 18.00
CA ARG A 184 -4.88 9.10 17.24
C ARG A 184 -5.27 10.45 16.67
N PRO A 185 -4.71 11.56 17.17
CA PRO A 185 -5.07 12.90 16.71
C PRO A 185 -4.67 13.15 15.26
N GLY A 186 -5.54 13.85 14.53
CA GLY A 186 -5.26 14.35 13.19
C GLY A 186 -5.37 13.29 12.09
N LEU A 187 -4.56 13.45 11.04
CA LEU A 187 -4.48 12.54 9.90
C LEU A 187 -3.43 11.46 10.11
N THR A 188 -3.80 10.23 9.85
CA THR A 188 -2.85 9.10 9.75
C THR A 188 -2.95 8.49 8.35
N VAL A 189 -1.83 8.35 7.64
CA VAL A 189 -1.76 7.73 6.31
C VAL A 189 -1.12 6.35 6.39
N GLY A 190 -1.82 5.35 5.87
CA GLY A 190 -1.43 3.94 5.91
C GLY A 190 -1.71 3.26 7.25
N LEU A 191 -1.55 1.93 7.28
CA LEU A 191 -1.70 1.14 8.50
C LEU A 191 -0.38 0.95 9.27
N GLU A 192 0.76 1.14 8.63
CA GLU A 192 2.06 0.90 9.28
C GLU A 192 2.26 1.71 10.57
N PRO A 193 1.84 3.01 10.65
CA PRO A 193 1.93 3.76 11.89
C PRO A 193 1.09 3.19 13.05
N LEU A 194 0.14 2.29 12.75
CA LEU A 194 -0.71 1.62 13.74
C LEU A 194 -0.09 0.32 14.25
N LEU A 195 0.93 -0.19 13.56
CA LEU A 195 1.67 -1.39 13.98
C LEU A 195 2.73 -0.95 14.98
N ASP A 196 2.83 -1.66 16.10
CA ASP A 196 3.88 -1.43 17.10
C ASP A 196 5.20 -2.05 16.61
N LEU A 197 5.75 -1.45 15.54
CA LEU A 197 6.98 -1.89 14.92
C LEU A 197 8.09 -0.86 15.17
N PRO A 198 9.32 -1.30 15.52
CA PRO A 198 10.42 -0.38 15.65
C PRO A 198 10.67 0.35 14.32
N PRO A 199 11.18 1.58 14.33
CA PRO A 199 11.55 2.27 13.09
C PRO A 199 12.53 1.42 12.27
N LEU A 200 12.53 1.60 10.95
CA LEU A 200 13.56 1.00 10.09
C LEU A 200 14.92 1.61 10.49
N PRO A 201 15.97 0.80 10.65
CA PRO A 201 17.29 1.26 11.07
C PRO A 201 17.92 2.21 10.05
#